data_a42b83ecb7a3e398b7a7b2ba16e23c95
#
_entry.id   a42b83ecb7a3e398b7a7b2ba16e23c95
#
_cell.length_a   1.000
_cell.length_b   1.000
_cell.length_c   1.000
_cell.angle_alpha   90.00
_cell.angle_beta   90.00
_cell.angle_gamma   90.00
#
_symmetry.space_group_name_H-M   'P 1'
#
loop_
_entity.id
_entity.type
_entity.pdbx_description
1 polymer ?
#
loop_
_entity_poly.entity_id
_entity_poly.type
_entity_poly.pdbx_seq_one_letter_code
_entity_poly.pdbx_strand_id
1 'polypeptide(L)'
;AYCCIWASDALQYNSGAVTHSSAYNYRSNCLAARIAEIIGENPKPYQDEADRILKAMNERLWLKDSGHWAEYQDFMGLKRVHRDAALWSIYTPIDCGVGTAEQNYSATRYVDRHTPHIPYIYKGTEYQTLSTSDWAPYEWSINNVAMAEVMHTVLAYYQAGRVEEAYRLLKANVLDFMYLGSSPANFGQLSKLDAATGEGYRDFADVTGISSRALIQGLYGITPNALEGECIIRPGFPAAWDSASVHTPYLDYAFKRVNGKD
;
A
#
# COMPACT_ATOMS: atom_id res chain seq x y z
N ALA A 1 -18.85 3.30 -5.36
CA ALA A 1 -17.99 3.84 -6.40
C ALA A 1 -17.98 2.89 -7.59
N TYR A 2 -18.10 3.45 -8.77
CA TYR A 2 -18.00 2.70 -10.02
C TYR A 2 -16.60 2.92 -10.51
N CYS A 3 -15.81 1.89 -10.58
CA CYS A 3 -14.54 2.07 -11.22
C CYS A 3 -13.97 0.76 -11.69
N CYS A 4 -13.44 0.76 -12.88
CA CYS A 4 -12.35 -0.14 -13.17
C CYS A 4 -11.21 0.20 -12.20
N ILE A 5 -10.50 -0.79 -11.77
CA ILE A 5 -9.27 -0.65 -11.03
C ILE A 5 -8.26 -0.06 -12.01
N TRP A 6 -7.56 1.01 -11.64
CA TRP A 6 -6.55 1.63 -12.51
C TRP A 6 -5.47 0.64 -12.97
N ALA A 7 -5.14 -0.33 -12.10
CA ALA A 7 -4.20 -1.40 -12.41
C ALA A 7 -4.72 -2.39 -13.46
N SER A 8 -5.98 -2.28 -13.88
CA SER A 8 -6.61 -3.12 -14.89
C SER A 8 -6.77 -2.43 -16.23
N ASP A 9 -5.90 -1.50 -16.58
CA ASP A 9 -5.93 -0.84 -17.88
C ASP A 9 -5.94 -1.84 -19.04
N ALA A 10 -5.34 -2.99 -18.84
CA ALA A 10 -5.31 -4.09 -19.80
C ALA A 10 -6.50 -5.06 -19.67
N LEU A 11 -7.21 -5.08 -18.55
CA LEU A 11 -8.38 -5.92 -18.32
C LEU A 11 -9.59 -5.05 -17.99
N GLN A 12 -10.66 -5.22 -18.73
CA GLN A 12 -11.90 -4.51 -18.46
C GLN A 12 -12.64 -5.14 -17.29
N TYR A 13 -12.26 -4.77 -16.08
CA TYR A 13 -13.03 -5.04 -14.88
C TYR A 13 -14.19 -4.08 -14.81
N ASN A 14 -15.33 -4.58 -15.09
CA ASN A 14 -16.53 -3.79 -14.98
C ASN A 14 -17.27 -4.21 -13.77
N SER A 15 -17.09 -3.55 -12.62
CA SER A 15 -18.24 -3.66 -11.79
C SER A 15 -18.17 -3.22 -10.37
N GLY A 16 -19.20 -2.68 -9.95
CA GLY A 16 -19.79 -2.74 -8.65
C GLY A 16 -19.08 -1.94 -7.57
N ALA A 17 -19.11 -2.47 -6.37
CA ALA A 17 -18.45 -1.88 -5.21
C ALA A 17 -17.01 -2.39 -5.14
N VAL A 18 -16.08 -1.63 -5.68
CA VAL A 18 -14.64 -1.95 -5.68
C VAL A 18 -14.00 -1.43 -4.39
N THR A 19 -13.25 -2.28 -3.70
CA THR A 19 -12.59 -1.93 -2.42
C THR A 19 -11.65 -0.75 -2.57
N HIS A 20 -10.75 -0.80 -3.51
CA HIS A 20 -9.76 0.23 -3.79
C HIS A 20 -10.40 1.62 -4.00
N SER A 21 -11.32 1.75 -4.97
CA SER A 21 -11.99 3.04 -5.25
C SER A 21 -12.88 3.51 -4.11
N SER A 22 -13.49 2.58 -3.37
CA SER A 22 -14.32 2.93 -2.20
C SER A 22 -13.46 3.48 -1.06
N ALA A 23 -12.28 2.93 -0.84
CA ALA A 23 -11.34 3.42 0.17
C ALA A 23 -10.86 4.86 -0.14
N TYR A 24 -10.49 5.13 -1.39
CA TYR A 24 -10.15 6.51 -1.79
C TYR A 24 -11.32 7.47 -1.65
N ASN A 25 -12.54 7.04 -2.01
CA ASN A 25 -13.74 7.86 -1.85
C ASN A 25 -14.01 8.17 -0.37
N TYR A 26 -13.84 7.20 0.53
CA TYR A 26 -13.91 7.42 1.98
C TYR A 26 -12.91 8.49 2.42
N ARG A 27 -11.61 8.32 2.12
CA ARG A 27 -10.56 9.27 2.48
C ARG A 27 -10.82 10.67 1.91
N SER A 28 -11.26 10.76 0.65
CA SER A 28 -11.57 12.04 0.01
C SER A 28 -12.68 12.79 0.74
N ASN A 29 -13.71 12.10 1.19
CA ASN A 29 -14.78 12.72 1.98
C ASN A 29 -14.30 13.14 3.38
N CYS A 30 -13.46 12.35 4.06
CA CYS A 30 -12.84 12.76 5.32
C CYS A 30 -12.03 14.05 5.16
N LEU A 31 -11.21 14.15 4.11
CA LEU A 31 -10.42 15.34 3.83
C LEU A 31 -11.31 16.54 3.44
N ALA A 32 -12.35 16.31 2.64
CA ALA A 32 -13.30 17.37 2.26
C ALA A 32 -14.05 17.93 3.48
N ALA A 33 -14.46 17.06 4.41
CA ALA A 33 -15.05 17.49 5.67
C ALA A 33 -14.09 18.39 6.46
N ARG A 34 -12.84 17.98 6.59
CA ARG A 34 -11.82 18.75 7.32
C ARG A 34 -11.53 20.09 6.65
N ILE A 35 -11.42 20.12 5.32
CA ILE A 35 -11.24 21.38 4.57
C ILE A 35 -12.44 22.29 4.76
N ALA A 36 -13.67 21.76 4.68
CA ALA A 36 -14.88 22.53 4.91
C ALA A 36 -14.90 23.23 6.29
N GLU A 37 -14.50 22.50 7.35
CA GLU A 37 -14.35 23.10 8.69
C GLU A 37 -13.34 24.25 8.69
N ILE A 38 -12.18 24.08 8.06
CA ILE A 38 -11.11 25.10 8.05
C ILE A 38 -11.55 26.37 7.33
N ILE A 39 -12.31 26.24 6.24
CA ILE A 39 -12.79 27.39 5.46
C ILE A 39 -14.15 27.94 5.94
N GLY A 40 -14.71 27.38 7.02
CA GLY A 40 -15.98 27.82 7.60
C GLY A 40 -17.23 27.35 6.87
N GLU A 41 -17.11 26.31 6.05
CA GLU A 41 -18.23 25.67 5.35
C GLU A 41 -18.80 24.49 6.17
N ASN A 42 -19.97 24.00 5.80
CA ASN A 42 -20.61 22.89 6.50
C ASN A 42 -19.94 21.55 6.19
N PRO A 43 -19.23 20.89 7.13
CA PRO A 43 -18.56 19.61 6.90
C PRO A 43 -19.51 18.41 6.85
N LYS A 44 -20.73 18.55 7.40
CA LYS A 44 -21.64 17.43 7.64
C LYS A 44 -21.96 16.58 6.41
N PRO A 45 -22.23 17.12 5.23
CA PRO A 45 -22.50 16.28 4.05
C PRO A 45 -21.36 15.31 3.70
N TYR A 46 -20.11 15.76 3.86
CA TYR A 46 -18.93 14.95 3.60
C TYR A 46 -18.69 13.91 4.70
N GLN A 47 -18.94 14.30 5.96
CA GLN A 47 -18.84 13.39 7.10
C GLN A 47 -19.88 12.24 6.98
N ASP A 48 -21.14 12.58 6.72
CA ASP A 48 -22.22 11.61 6.56
C ASP A 48 -21.92 10.63 5.40
N GLU A 49 -21.31 11.12 4.31
CA GLU A 49 -20.91 10.27 3.19
C GLU A 49 -19.72 9.37 3.55
N ALA A 50 -18.71 9.90 4.24
CA ALA A 50 -17.58 9.11 4.72
C ALA A 50 -18.06 7.97 5.64
N ASP A 51 -18.91 8.27 6.62
CA ASP A 51 -19.46 7.28 7.55
C ASP A 51 -20.27 6.21 6.83
N ARG A 52 -21.06 6.59 5.82
CA ARG A 52 -21.83 5.67 4.99
C ARG A 52 -20.94 4.73 4.19
N ILE A 53 -19.85 5.25 3.62
CA ILE A 53 -18.89 4.45 2.87
C ILE A 53 -18.15 3.49 3.80
N LEU A 54 -17.65 3.97 4.93
CA LEU A 54 -16.93 3.16 5.92
C LEU A 54 -17.79 1.98 6.40
N LYS A 55 -19.04 2.27 6.77
CA LYS A 55 -20.00 1.25 7.17
C LYS A 55 -20.21 0.21 6.07
N ALA A 56 -20.48 0.66 4.83
CA ALA A 56 -20.74 -0.23 3.71
C ALA A 56 -19.52 -1.11 3.36
N MET A 57 -18.31 -0.57 3.43
CA MET A 57 -17.08 -1.34 3.20
C MET A 57 -16.92 -2.43 4.26
N ASN A 58 -17.11 -2.10 5.54
CA ASN A 58 -16.96 -3.08 6.62
C ASN A 58 -18.07 -4.15 6.63
N GLU A 59 -19.29 -3.82 6.20
CA GLU A 59 -20.40 -4.77 6.16
C GLU A 59 -20.37 -5.69 4.94
N ARG A 60 -19.85 -5.22 3.79
CA ARG A 60 -20.00 -5.90 2.51
C ARG A 60 -18.71 -6.40 1.90
N LEU A 61 -17.58 -5.74 2.19
CA LEU A 61 -16.29 -6.06 1.58
C LEU A 61 -15.29 -6.65 2.57
N TRP A 62 -15.47 -6.43 3.88
CA TRP A 62 -14.61 -7.08 4.87
C TRP A 62 -14.99 -8.55 5.06
N LEU A 63 -14.08 -9.45 4.76
CA LEU A 63 -14.23 -10.90 4.86
C LEU A 63 -13.71 -11.40 6.20
N LYS A 64 -14.60 -11.53 7.19
CA LYS A 64 -14.23 -11.89 8.58
C LYS A 64 -13.57 -13.26 8.70
N ASP A 65 -13.92 -14.20 7.85
CA ASP A 65 -13.41 -15.57 7.84
C ASP A 65 -12.01 -15.70 7.29
N SER A 66 -11.61 -14.81 6.40
CA SER A 66 -10.27 -14.76 5.78
C SER A 66 -9.43 -13.55 6.20
N GLY A 67 -10.05 -12.58 6.88
CA GLY A 67 -9.36 -11.45 7.51
C GLY A 67 -8.76 -10.44 6.54
N HIS A 68 -9.45 -10.18 5.43
CA HIS A 68 -9.05 -9.16 4.45
C HIS A 68 -10.26 -8.55 3.76
N TRP A 69 -10.07 -7.49 2.97
CA TRP A 69 -11.12 -6.93 2.10
C TRP A 69 -11.20 -7.70 0.80
N ALA A 70 -12.42 -8.00 0.37
CA ALA A 70 -12.70 -8.55 -0.96
C ALA A 70 -12.21 -7.59 -2.04
N GLU A 71 -11.95 -8.10 -3.23
CA GLU A 71 -11.59 -7.27 -4.37
C GLU A 71 -12.74 -6.32 -4.74
N TYR A 72 -13.92 -6.88 -4.95
CA TYR A 72 -15.15 -6.12 -5.23
C TYR A 72 -16.41 -6.97 -5.00
N GLN A 73 -17.57 -6.31 -5.01
CA GLN A 73 -18.88 -6.93 -5.06
C GLN A 73 -19.62 -6.49 -6.32
N ASP A 74 -20.20 -7.43 -7.06
CA ASP A 74 -20.99 -7.12 -8.24
C ASP A 74 -22.15 -6.17 -7.92
N PHE A 75 -22.37 -5.22 -8.83
CA PHE A 75 -23.48 -4.29 -8.73
C PHE A 75 -24.81 -4.91 -9.16
N MET A 76 -24.77 -5.79 -10.16
CA MET A 76 -25.93 -6.40 -10.80
C MET A 76 -25.95 -7.93 -10.61
N GLY A 77 -27.00 -8.55 -11.05
CA GLY A 77 -27.15 -10.00 -11.04
C GLY A 77 -27.14 -10.59 -9.64
N LEU A 78 -26.31 -11.59 -9.42
CA LEU A 78 -26.24 -12.32 -8.15
C LEU A 78 -25.49 -11.55 -7.05
N LYS A 79 -24.96 -10.38 -7.32
CA LYS A 79 -24.20 -9.55 -6.37
C LYS A 79 -23.09 -10.33 -5.67
N ARG A 80 -22.37 -11.14 -6.42
CA ARG A 80 -21.28 -11.98 -5.91
C ARG A 80 -20.19 -11.10 -5.32
N VAL A 81 -19.59 -11.59 -4.25
CA VAL A 81 -18.39 -11.00 -3.66
C VAL A 81 -17.18 -11.76 -4.23
N HIS A 82 -16.29 -11.02 -4.90
CA HIS A 82 -15.04 -11.51 -5.45
C HIS A 82 -13.97 -11.42 -4.37
N ARG A 83 -13.60 -12.58 -3.84
CA ARG A 83 -12.83 -12.67 -2.59
C ARG A 83 -11.34 -12.53 -2.79
N ASP A 84 -10.84 -12.94 -3.95
CA ASP A 84 -9.40 -13.01 -4.21
C ASP A 84 -8.84 -11.61 -4.47
N ALA A 85 -8.26 -11.03 -3.43
CA ALA A 85 -7.77 -9.66 -3.44
C ALA A 85 -6.36 -9.56 -4.03
N ALA A 86 -6.17 -8.61 -4.91
CA ALA A 86 -4.84 -8.16 -5.30
C ALA A 86 -4.25 -7.17 -4.27
N LEU A 87 -2.97 -6.84 -4.40
CA LEU A 87 -2.28 -5.96 -3.45
C LEU A 87 -3.01 -4.63 -3.23
N TRP A 88 -3.57 -4.03 -4.28
CA TRP A 88 -4.29 -2.73 -4.18
C TRP A 88 -5.54 -2.79 -3.31
N SER A 89 -6.22 -3.93 -3.23
CA SER A 89 -7.36 -4.11 -2.32
C SER A 89 -6.95 -4.38 -0.88
N ILE A 90 -5.66 -4.56 -0.62
CA ILE A 90 -5.08 -4.67 0.73
C ILE A 90 -4.47 -3.35 1.18
N TYR A 91 -3.52 -2.79 0.43
CA TYR A 91 -2.80 -1.60 0.88
C TYR A 91 -3.67 -0.33 0.87
N THR A 92 -4.61 -0.19 -0.07
CA THR A 92 -5.41 1.05 -0.18
C THR A 92 -6.34 1.27 1.01
N PRO A 93 -7.12 0.29 1.50
CA PRO A 93 -7.91 0.47 2.72
C PRO A 93 -7.07 0.81 3.94
N ILE A 94 -5.87 0.24 4.05
CA ILE A 94 -4.93 0.53 5.14
C ILE A 94 -4.46 1.99 5.05
N ASP A 95 -3.95 2.41 3.90
CA ASP A 95 -3.44 3.78 3.68
C ASP A 95 -4.56 4.83 3.77
N CYS A 96 -5.78 4.47 3.45
CA CYS A 96 -6.95 5.35 3.56
C CYS A 96 -7.59 5.38 4.96
N GLY A 97 -7.12 4.59 5.92
CA GLY A 97 -7.64 4.56 7.28
C GLY A 97 -9.01 3.89 7.43
N VAL A 98 -9.35 2.97 6.52
CA VAL A 98 -10.64 2.24 6.55
C VAL A 98 -10.65 1.18 7.65
N GLY A 99 -9.51 0.50 7.88
CA GLY A 99 -9.41 -0.62 8.79
C GLY A 99 -9.00 -0.25 10.21
N THR A 100 -9.42 -1.06 11.17
CA THR A 100 -8.83 -1.05 12.52
C THR A 100 -7.41 -1.60 12.48
N ALA A 101 -6.65 -1.45 13.59
CA ALA A 101 -5.30 -2.02 13.70
C ALA A 101 -5.29 -3.53 13.47
N GLU A 102 -6.28 -4.24 14.03
CA GLU A 102 -6.44 -5.69 13.86
C GLU A 102 -6.79 -6.08 12.42
N GLN A 103 -7.65 -5.29 11.78
CA GLN A 103 -7.99 -5.51 10.36
C GLN A 103 -6.77 -5.28 9.47
N ASN A 104 -6.01 -4.22 9.71
CA ASN A 104 -4.80 -3.90 8.96
C ASN A 104 -3.74 -5.00 9.11
N TYR A 105 -3.51 -5.46 10.35
CA TYR A 105 -2.62 -6.59 10.62
C TYR A 105 -3.08 -7.86 9.89
N SER A 106 -4.36 -8.20 10.02
CA SER A 106 -4.94 -9.39 9.39
C SER A 106 -4.86 -9.33 7.87
N ALA A 107 -5.17 -8.20 7.26
CA ALA A 107 -5.11 -8.01 5.81
C ALA A 107 -3.68 -8.17 5.26
N THR A 108 -2.67 -7.67 5.97
CA THR A 108 -1.28 -7.92 5.58
C THR A 108 -0.87 -9.39 5.75
N ARG A 109 -1.47 -10.13 6.69
CA ARG A 109 -1.27 -11.59 6.83
C ARG A 109 -1.91 -12.38 5.69
N TYR A 110 -2.97 -11.85 5.06
CA TYR A 110 -3.51 -12.43 3.84
C TYR A 110 -2.48 -12.39 2.72
N VAL A 111 -1.78 -11.26 2.53
CA VAL A 111 -0.71 -11.15 1.53
C VAL A 111 0.37 -12.21 1.75
N ASP A 112 0.80 -12.43 2.98
CA ASP A 112 1.82 -13.46 3.29
C ASP A 112 1.42 -14.88 2.87
N ARG A 113 0.13 -15.18 2.83
CA ARG A 113 -0.39 -16.55 2.64
C ARG A 113 -0.91 -16.81 1.25
N HIS A 114 -1.39 -15.79 0.56
CA HIS A 114 -2.16 -15.94 -0.67
C HIS A 114 -1.54 -15.23 -1.87
N THR A 115 -0.76 -14.17 -1.66
CA THR A 115 -0.09 -13.51 -2.77
C THR A 115 1.20 -14.24 -3.13
N PRO A 116 1.48 -14.51 -4.42
CA PRO A 116 2.70 -15.18 -4.82
C PRO A 116 3.96 -14.41 -4.42
N HIS A 117 4.87 -15.10 -3.77
CA HIS A 117 6.19 -14.61 -3.40
C HIS A 117 7.23 -15.08 -4.44
N ILE A 118 7.93 -14.15 -5.01
CA ILE A 118 8.91 -14.40 -6.08
C ILE A 118 10.32 -14.35 -5.48
N PRO A 119 10.97 -15.50 -5.28
CA PRO A 119 12.31 -15.54 -4.71
C PRO A 119 13.37 -15.20 -5.75
N TYR A 120 14.45 -14.57 -5.30
CA TYR A 120 15.67 -14.39 -6.08
C TYR A 120 16.90 -14.37 -5.19
N ILE A 121 18.08 -14.67 -5.77
CA ILE A 121 19.35 -14.70 -5.05
C ILE A 121 20.23 -13.53 -5.48
N TYR A 122 20.74 -12.80 -4.52
CA TYR A 122 21.76 -11.78 -4.75
C TYR A 122 22.92 -11.94 -3.77
N LYS A 123 24.12 -12.09 -4.29
CA LYS A 123 25.36 -12.31 -3.52
C LYS A 123 25.23 -13.41 -2.46
N GLY A 124 24.58 -14.53 -2.81
CA GLY A 124 24.39 -15.68 -1.93
C GLY A 124 23.29 -15.54 -0.88
N THR A 125 22.58 -14.41 -0.84
CA THR A 125 21.43 -14.19 0.05
C THR A 125 20.14 -14.29 -0.75
N GLU A 126 19.17 -15.02 -0.21
CA GLU A 126 17.83 -15.09 -0.77
C GLU A 126 17.00 -13.86 -0.35
N TYR A 127 16.32 -13.29 -1.32
CA TYR A 127 15.34 -12.21 -1.18
C TYR A 127 14.03 -12.62 -1.82
N GLN A 128 12.96 -11.97 -1.46
CA GLN A 128 11.64 -12.20 -2.04
C GLN A 128 10.96 -10.88 -2.33
N THR A 129 10.36 -10.76 -3.50
CA THR A 129 9.38 -9.73 -3.83
C THR A 129 7.99 -10.36 -3.97
N LEU A 130 6.99 -9.58 -4.34
CA LEU A 130 5.60 -10.01 -4.47
C LEU A 130 5.12 -9.85 -5.91
N SER A 131 4.30 -10.79 -6.36
CA SER A 131 3.37 -10.52 -7.46
C SER A 131 2.23 -9.63 -6.97
N THR A 132 1.59 -8.92 -7.88
CA THR A 132 0.41 -8.09 -7.57
C THR A 132 -0.83 -8.91 -7.25
N SER A 133 -0.94 -10.09 -7.86
CA SER A 133 -2.03 -11.05 -7.69
C SER A 133 -1.59 -12.43 -8.20
N ASP A 134 -2.44 -13.42 -8.08
CA ASP A 134 -2.33 -14.74 -8.70
C ASP A 134 -3.31 -14.97 -9.86
N TRP A 135 -3.89 -13.88 -10.37
CA TRP A 135 -4.92 -13.96 -11.40
C TRP A 135 -4.36 -14.32 -12.78
N ALA A 136 -5.20 -14.86 -13.63
CA ALA A 136 -4.88 -15.18 -15.03
C ALA A 136 -5.82 -14.42 -15.99
N PRO A 137 -5.34 -14.03 -17.18
CA PRO A 137 -3.95 -14.09 -17.62
C PRO A 137 -3.08 -13.09 -16.88
N TYR A 138 -1.75 -13.35 -16.82
CA TYR A 138 -0.86 -12.30 -16.37
C TYR A 138 -0.76 -11.23 -17.47
N GLU A 139 -0.76 -9.97 -17.07
CA GLU A 139 -0.63 -8.87 -18.01
C GLU A 139 -0.29 -7.59 -17.25
N TRP A 140 0.69 -6.81 -17.75
CA TRP A 140 1.13 -5.55 -17.18
C TRP A 140 1.33 -5.63 -15.66
N SER A 141 0.44 -5.02 -14.84
CA SER A 141 0.48 -5.06 -13.39
C SER A 141 -0.41 -6.15 -12.77
N ILE A 142 -0.89 -7.12 -13.54
CA ILE A 142 -1.71 -8.22 -13.04
C ILE A 142 -0.90 -9.51 -13.06
N ASN A 143 -0.83 -10.20 -11.92
CA ASN A 143 0.00 -11.39 -11.74
C ASN A 143 1.47 -11.16 -12.16
N ASN A 144 2.01 -10.02 -11.79
CA ASN A 144 3.34 -9.57 -12.19
C ASN A 144 4.02 -8.82 -11.04
N VAL A 145 5.33 -8.62 -11.14
CA VAL A 145 6.08 -7.80 -10.19
C VAL A 145 5.98 -6.34 -10.59
N ALA A 146 4.98 -5.67 -10.10
CA ALA A 146 4.78 -4.24 -10.32
C ALA A 146 5.26 -3.45 -9.09
N MET A 147 6.24 -2.63 -9.32
CA MET A 147 7.04 -1.97 -8.30
C MET A 147 6.25 -1.05 -7.38
N ALA A 148 5.37 -0.23 -7.94
CA ALA A 148 4.59 0.70 -7.17
C ALA A 148 3.68 -0.03 -6.17
N GLU A 149 3.00 -1.09 -6.62
CA GLU A 149 2.12 -1.91 -5.79
C GLU A 149 2.87 -2.60 -4.65
N VAL A 150 4.07 -3.09 -4.95
CA VAL A 150 4.91 -3.70 -3.90
C VAL A 150 5.37 -2.65 -2.89
N MET A 151 5.75 -1.44 -3.33
CA MET A 151 6.14 -0.37 -2.40
C MET A 151 4.97 0.21 -1.61
N HIS A 152 3.75 0.26 -2.18
CA HIS A 152 2.52 0.52 -1.41
C HIS A 152 2.30 -0.55 -0.33
N THR A 153 2.56 -1.82 -0.67
CA THR A 153 2.45 -2.92 0.28
C THR A 153 3.48 -2.81 1.39
N VAL A 154 4.73 -2.41 1.08
CA VAL A 154 5.75 -2.09 2.09
C VAL A 154 5.23 -1.04 3.08
N LEU A 155 4.68 0.07 2.57
CA LEU A 155 4.11 1.12 3.44
C LEU A 155 2.96 0.56 4.30
N ALA A 156 2.08 -0.24 3.72
CA ALA A 156 0.97 -0.86 4.45
C ALA A 156 1.45 -1.80 5.56
N TYR A 157 2.54 -2.55 5.36
CA TYR A 157 3.15 -3.36 6.41
C TYR A 157 3.68 -2.50 7.57
N TYR A 158 4.34 -1.36 7.27
CA TYR A 158 4.73 -0.40 8.31
C TYR A 158 3.52 0.16 9.05
N GLN A 159 2.47 0.56 8.34
CA GLN A 159 1.23 1.07 8.92
C GLN A 159 0.50 0.02 9.79
N ALA A 160 0.63 -1.25 9.44
CA ALA A 160 0.12 -2.38 10.23
C ALA A 160 1.04 -2.78 11.40
N GLY A 161 2.16 -2.08 11.62
CA GLY A 161 3.10 -2.36 12.71
C GLY A 161 4.02 -3.55 12.47
N ARG A 162 4.15 -4.04 11.22
CA ARG A 162 4.94 -5.20 10.84
C ARG A 162 6.32 -4.78 10.29
N VAL A 163 7.10 -4.20 11.17
CA VAL A 163 8.38 -3.52 10.83
C VAL A 163 9.39 -4.45 10.14
N GLU A 164 9.58 -5.66 10.67
CA GLU A 164 10.59 -6.57 10.13
C GLU A 164 10.24 -7.08 8.74
N GLU A 165 8.98 -7.40 8.52
CA GLU A 165 8.48 -7.83 7.20
C GLU A 165 8.50 -6.67 6.21
N ALA A 166 8.09 -5.49 6.64
CA ALA A 166 8.15 -4.28 5.83
C ALA A 166 9.58 -3.99 5.38
N TYR A 167 10.55 -4.03 6.31
CA TYR A 167 11.95 -3.77 6.00
C TYR A 167 12.55 -4.82 5.05
N ARG A 168 12.24 -6.11 5.27
CA ARG A 168 12.71 -7.18 4.36
C ARG A 168 12.20 -6.96 2.94
N LEU A 169 10.91 -6.64 2.80
CA LEU A 169 10.30 -6.39 1.50
C LEU A 169 10.85 -5.10 0.87
N LEU A 170 11.00 -4.01 1.64
CA LEU A 170 11.63 -2.76 1.20
C LEU A 170 13.03 -3.02 0.64
N LYS A 171 13.86 -3.74 1.39
CA LYS A 171 15.24 -4.05 0.98
C LYS A 171 15.27 -4.88 -0.30
N ALA A 172 14.43 -5.89 -0.39
CA ALA A 172 14.33 -6.73 -1.58
C ALA A 172 13.96 -5.90 -2.82
N ASN A 173 12.98 -5.01 -2.69
CA ASN A 173 12.55 -4.20 -3.83
C ASN A 173 13.58 -3.15 -4.23
N VAL A 174 14.22 -2.47 -3.28
CA VAL A 174 15.31 -1.54 -3.59
C VAL A 174 16.45 -2.25 -4.33
N LEU A 175 16.81 -3.47 -3.92
CA LEU A 175 17.84 -4.24 -4.60
C LEU A 175 17.42 -4.61 -6.03
N ASP A 176 16.20 -5.05 -6.22
CA ASP A 176 15.68 -5.40 -7.54
C ASP A 176 15.66 -4.17 -8.46
N PHE A 177 15.03 -3.10 -8.04
CA PHE A 177 14.79 -1.91 -8.86
C PHE A 177 16.02 -1.10 -9.17
N MET A 178 16.80 -0.80 -8.13
CA MET A 178 17.92 0.12 -8.27
C MET A 178 19.20 -0.57 -8.73
N TYR A 179 19.32 -1.88 -8.50
CA TYR A 179 20.60 -2.57 -8.74
C TYR A 179 20.52 -3.69 -9.75
N LEU A 180 19.40 -4.37 -9.88
CA LEU A 180 19.25 -5.56 -10.71
C LEU A 180 18.32 -5.36 -11.90
N GLY A 181 17.42 -4.39 -11.83
CA GLY A 181 16.45 -4.09 -12.88
C GLY A 181 17.07 -3.48 -14.14
N SER A 182 16.23 -3.24 -15.13
CA SER A 182 16.64 -2.72 -16.45
C SER A 182 17.09 -1.26 -16.41
N SER A 183 16.82 -0.55 -15.34
CA SER A 183 17.23 0.85 -15.14
C SER A 183 17.97 1.01 -13.81
N PRO A 184 19.24 0.52 -13.72
CA PRO A 184 20.01 0.56 -12.49
C PRO A 184 20.17 1.97 -11.95
N ALA A 185 20.15 2.10 -10.61
CA ALA A 185 20.22 3.35 -9.87
C ALA A 185 19.04 4.30 -10.08
N ASN A 186 17.94 3.81 -10.65
CA ASN A 186 16.71 4.57 -10.81
C ASN A 186 15.52 3.74 -10.27
N PHE A 187 14.54 4.40 -9.66
CA PHE A 187 13.29 3.77 -9.28
C PHE A 187 12.38 3.65 -10.51
N GLY A 188 12.79 2.78 -11.44
CA GLY A 188 11.98 2.46 -12.60
C GLY A 188 10.87 1.46 -12.27
N GLN A 189 9.94 1.29 -13.16
CA GLN A 189 8.87 0.31 -13.03
C GLN A 189 9.33 -1.12 -13.34
N LEU A 190 10.45 -1.28 -14.06
CA LEU A 190 10.91 -2.56 -14.55
C LEU A 190 11.76 -3.30 -13.51
N SER A 191 11.19 -4.35 -12.94
CA SER A 191 11.92 -5.38 -12.23
C SER A 191 12.65 -6.31 -13.21
N LYS A 192 13.79 -6.89 -12.78
CA LYS A 192 14.37 -8.03 -13.51
C LYS A 192 13.47 -9.26 -13.46
N LEU A 193 12.52 -9.29 -12.54
CA LEU A 193 11.56 -10.37 -12.31
C LEU A 193 10.22 -10.10 -13.01
N ASP A 194 10.13 -9.02 -13.76
CA ASP A 194 8.97 -8.67 -14.56
C ASP A 194 8.72 -9.76 -15.60
N ALA A 195 7.54 -10.39 -15.54
CA ALA A 195 7.16 -11.44 -16.46
C ALA A 195 6.83 -10.91 -17.86
N ALA A 196 6.43 -9.64 -17.96
CA ALA A 196 6.12 -8.98 -19.25
C ALA A 196 7.34 -8.54 -20.05
N THR A 197 8.53 -8.74 -19.52
CA THR A 197 9.85 -8.53 -20.15
C THR A 197 9.94 -7.37 -21.15
N GLY A 198 10.10 -6.16 -20.62
CA GLY A 198 10.43 -4.99 -21.44
C GLY A 198 9.26 -4.15 -21.90
N GLU A 199 8.05 -4.45 -21.48
CA GLU A 199 6.86 -3.66 -21.80
C GLU A 199 6.61 -2.50 -20.82
N GLY A 200 7.27 -2.50 -19.65
CA GLY A 200 7.12 -1.45 -18.65
C GLY A 200 7.93 -0.18 -18.96
N TYR A 201 7.49 0.95 -18.43
CA TYR A 201 8.20 2.21 -18.54
C TYR A 201 9.39 2.27 -17.59
N ARG A 202 10.54 2.74 -18.08
CA ARG A 202 11.77 2.85 -17.27
C ARG A 202 11.67 3.88 -16.15
N ASP A 203 11.02 4.98 -16.41
CA ASP A 203 10.95 6.15 -15.55
C ASP A 203 9.48 6.46 -15.25
N PHE A 204 8.93 5.73 -14.27
CA PHE A 204 7.53 5.84 -13.89
C PHE A 204 7.43 6.55 -12.53
N ALA A 205 6.82 7.73 -12.53
CA ALA A 205 6.85 8.64 -11.39
C ALA A 205 6.15 8.11 -10.13
N ASP A 206 5.15 7.25 -10.26
CA ASP A 206 4.44 6.68 -9.10
C ASP A 206 5.36 5.81 -8.23
N VAL A 207 6.25 5.03 -8.85
CA VAL A 207 7.24 4.23 -8.12
C VAL A 207 8.14 5.11 -7.28
N THR A 208 8.63 6.22 -7.83
CA THR A 208 9.46 7.19 -7.11
C THR A 208 8.69 7.82 -5.95
N GLY A 209 7.45 8.23 -6.18
CA GLY A 209 6.59 8.83 -5.16
C GLY A 209 6.30 7.88 -4.01
N ILE A 210 5.88 6.66 -4.29
CA ILE A 210 5.57 5.71 -3.23
C ILE A 210 6.81 5.17 -2.53
N SER A 211 7.93 5.01 -3.23
CA SER A 211 9.20 4.63 -2.59
C SER A 211 9.66 5.67 -1.58
N SER A 212 9.55 6.95 -1.94
CA SER A 212 9.81 8.07 -1.03
C SER A 212 8.88 8.03 0.19
N ARG A 213 7.58 7.76 0.00
CA ARG A 213 6.63 7.59 1.11
C ARG A 213 6.98 6.40 1.99
N ALA A 214 7.32 5.25 1.42
CA ALA A 214 7.70 4.06 2.17
C ALA A 214 8.95 4.29 3.03
N LEU A 215 9.92 5.06 2.53
CA LEU A 215 11.09 5.47 3.29
C LEU A 215 10.72 6.47 4.40
N ILE A 216 10.09 7.58 4.05
CA ILE A 216 9.84 8.68 5.00
C ILE A 216 8.74 8.31 6.00
N GLN A 217 7.58 7.85 5.54
CA GLN A 217 6.44 7.55 6.41
C GLN A 217 6.52 6.15 7.02
N GLY A 218 7.17 5.20 6.33
CA GLY A 218 7.34 3.83 6.82
C GLY A 218 8.60 3.67 7.67
N LEU A 219 9.78 3.66 7.04
CA LEU A 219 11.04 3.37 7.72
C LEU A 219 11.42 4.45 8.73
N TYR A 220 11.39 5.74 8.33
CA TYR A 220 11.65 6.86 9.24
C TYR A 220 10.44 7.25 10.07
N GLY A 221 9.25 6.82 9.70
CA GLY A 221 8.02 7.02 10.46
C GLY A 221 7.56 8.47 10.58
N ILE A 222 7.96 9.34 9.66
CA ILE A 222 7.61 10.76 9.67
C ILE A 222 6.31 10.96 8.89
N THR A 223 5.23 11.27 9.59
CA THR A 223 3.92 11.52 8.99
C THR A 223 3.44 12.93 9.32
N PRO A 224 3.62 13.89 8.41
CA PRO A 224 3.13 15.24 8.63
C PRO A 224 1.59 15.28 8.53
N ASN A 225 0.97 16.02 9.44
CA ASN A 225 -0.45 16.32 9.45
C ASN A 225 -0.62 17.84 9.51
N ALA A 226 -0.37 18.49 8.38
CA ALA A 226 -0.35 19.94 8.29
C ALA A 226 -1.70 20.59 8.60
N LEU A 227 -2.81 19.91 8.34
CA LEU A 227 -4.16 20.42 8.65
C LEU A 227 -4.40 20.52 10.16
N GLU A 228 -3.74 19.70 10.96
CA GLU A 228 -3.82 19.74 12.43
C GLU A 228 -2.61 20.44 13.06
N GLY A 229 -1.64 20.89 12.27
CA GLY A 229 -0.40 21.46 12.78
C GLY A 229 0.49 20.46 13.50
N GLU A 230 0.39 19.18 13.18
CA GLU A 230 1.07 18.07 13.85
C GLU A 230 2.06 17.36 12.93
N CYS A 231 3.07 16.74 13.53
CA CYS A 231 3.92 15.76 12.88
C CYS A 231 4.07 14.54 13.79
N ILE A 232 3.60 13.40 13.29
CA ILE A 232 3.70 12.13 14.02
C ILE A 232 5.03 11.48 13.66
N ILE A 233 5.82 11.09 14.68
CA ILE A 233 7.07 10.34 14.51
C ILE A 233 6.86 8.95 15.11
N ARG A 234 6.92 7.93 14.24
CA ARG A 234 6.77 6.52 14.61
C ARG A 234 7.82 5.70 13.86
N PRO A 235 9.06 5.62 14.33
CA PRO A 235 10.15 4.96 13.64
C PRO A 235 9.85 3.49 13.34
N GLY A 236 10.12 3.09 12.10
CA GLY A 236 9.98 1.71 11.60
C GLY A 236 11.34 1.04 11.38
N PHE A 237 12.33 1.30 12.24
CA PHE A 237 13.64 0.69 12.10
C PHE A 237 13.65 -0.76 12.56
N PRO A 238 14.26 -1.69 11.79
CA PRO A 238 14.34 -3.08 12.18
C PRO A 238 15.12 -3.25 13.49
N ALA A 239 14.83 -4.33 14.21
CA ALA A 239 15.45 -4.61 15.52
C ALA A 239 16.99 -4.69 15.47
N ALA A 240 17.55 -5.01 14.31
CA ALA A 240 19.00 -5.08 14.10
C ALA A 240 19.69 -3.70 13.96
N TRP A 241 18.93 -2.60 13.93
CA TRP A 241 19.52 -1.26 13.84
C TRP A 241 19.66 -0.64 15.22
N ASP A 242 20.87 -0.27 15.57
CA ASP A 242 21.16 0.39 16.85
C ASP A 242 20.97 1.90 16.79
N SER A 243 21.06 2.49 15.61
CA SER A 243 20.89 3.92 15.42
C SER A 243 20.49 4.28 13.99
N ALA A 244 19.82 5.39 13.84
CA ALA A 244 19.52 6.04 12.56
C ALA A 244 19.33 7.53 12.78
N SER A 245 19.50 8.31 11.73
CA SER A 245 19.17 9.73 11.76
C SER A 245 18.59 10.20 10.43
N VAL A 246 17.81 11.23 10.48
CA VAL A 246 17.27 11.90 9.31
C VAL A 246 17.42 13.40 9.46
N HIS A 247 17.76 14.03 8.35
CA HIS A 247 17.83 15.49 8.22
C HIS A 247 16.96 15.91 7.04
N THR A 248 16.00 16.76 7.30
CA THR A 248 15.11 17.32 6.28
C THR A 248 15.00 18.84 6.46
N PRO A 249 14.51 19.59 5.48
CA PRO A 249 14.28 21.03 5.64
C PRO A 249 13.29 21.39 6.77
N TYR A 250 12.52 20.44 7.26
CA TYR A 250 11.44 20.69 8.22
C TYR A 250 11.63 20.00 9.56
N LEU A 251 12.41 18.92 9.60
CA LEU A 251 12.56 18.08 10.77
C LEU A 251 13.88 17.32 10.74
N ASP A 252 14.59 17.36 11.86
CA ASP A 252 15.74 16.53 12.13
C ASP A 252 15.46 15.67 13.36
N TYR A 253 15.76 14.39 13.29
CA TYR A 253 15.82 13.57 14.50
C TYR A 253 16.88 12.48 14.40
N ALA A 254 17.31 11.98 15.56
CA ALA A 254 18.17 10.84 15.70
C ALA A 254 17.49 9.77 16.56
N PHE A 255 17.57 8.55 16.09
CA PHE A 255 17.11 7.35 16.78
C PHE A 255 18.32 6.62 17.37
N LYS A 256 18.19 6.11 18.57
CA LYS A 256 19.21 5.28 19.20
C LYS A 256 18.55 4.23 20.09
N ARG A 257 18.89 2.97 19.84
CA ARG A 257 18.43 1.84 20.67
C ARG A 257 19.49 1.54 21.76
N VAL A 258 19.07 1.56 23.00
CA VAL A 258 19.94 1.28 24.16
C VAL A 258 19.32 0.14 24.97
N ASN A 259 20.04 -0.98 25.10
CA ASN A 259 19.57 -2.16 25.81
C ASN A 259 18.19 -2.67 25.33
N GLY A 260 17.96 -2.63 24.01
CA GLY A 260 16.71 -3.07 23.39
C GLY A 260 15.52 -2.13 23.60
N LYS A 261 15.77 -0.90 24.04
CA LYS A 261 14.76 0.17 24.18
C LYS A 261 15.11 1.32 23.24
N ASP A 262 14.11 1.84 22.61
CA ASP A 262 14.16 2.97 21.68
C ASP A 262 14.03 4.31 22.42
#